data_15eaf08cfba9bd7833bdcd5fbb0e371b
#
_entry.id   15eaf08cfba9bd7833bdcd5fbb0e371b
#
_cell.length_a   1.000
_cell.length_b   1.000
_cell.length_c   1.000
_cell.angle_alpha   90.00
_cell.angle_beta   90.00
_cell.angle_gamma   90.00
#
_symmetry.space_group_name_H-M   'P 1'
#
loop_
_entity.id
_entity.type
_entity.pdbx_description
1 polymer ?
#
loop_
_entity_poly.entity_id
_entity_poly.type
_entity_poly.pdbx_seq_one_letter_code
_entity_poly.pdbx_strand_id
1 'polypeptide(L)'
;MSTQRSNNINFHSKNYKYTIKHEKEKLILLVESKTSSEILTNNYSLTDLIKVSKFFRINDHISESFKEIEKLYKDKKISVKEENDSVILNFTINLATIPKFSLKCVKEKNDFFLDLITEEEKKLLQEFIGKDKRVKLLYKASKDGDKADNFYAKCENKGPTLTLILTNNQRKFGGYTSLSWKRPVNDDPVYYKDENAFIFCLNKKKKYNLRNEQDRREKAVCMYKNNGPAFGGGNDFVVFNECCKNSNSYSNCPYTYKTVRNELNGGNYNFQVKDYEVYSVF
;
A
#
# COMPACT_ATOMS: atom_id res chain seq x y z
N MET A 1 18.02 6.87 36.75
CA MET A 1 17.92 6.03 35.53
C MET A 1 16.48 5.58 35.40
N SER A 2 15.68 6.21 34.54
CA SER A 2 14.31 5.81 34.29
C SER A 2 14.32 4.60 33.36
N THR A 3 14.00 3.45 33.86
CA THR A 3 13.72 2.26 33.06
C THR A 3 12.54 2.60 32.13
N GLN A 4 12.82 2.80 30.84
CA GLN A 4 11.78 2.81 29.81
C GLN A 4 11.05 1.46 29.87
N ARG A 5 9.82 1.48 30.43
CA ARG A 5 8.93 0.31 30.31
C ARG A 5 8.66 0.07 28.83
N SER A 6 8.95 -1.12 28.35
CA SER A 6 8.59 -1.52 26.99
C SER A 6 7.08 -1.47 26.84
N ASN A 7 6.57 -0.65 25.92
CA ASN A 7 5.14 -0.56 25.60
C ASN A 7 4.69 -1.75 24.73
N ASN A 8 5.32 -2.93 24.91
CA ASN A 8 5.10 -4.10 24.06
C ASN A 8 4.91 -5.36 24.89
N ILE A 9 3.91 -6.15 24.55
CA ILE A 9 3.67 -7.52 25.04
C ILE A 9 4.00 -8.47 23.90
N ASN A 10 5.00 -9.33 24.08
CA ASN A 10 5.44 -10.29 23.05
C ASN A 10 5.20 -11.72 23.51
N PHE A 11 4.63 -12.55 22.65
CA PHE A 11 4.48 -13.99 22.87
C PHE A 11 4.52 -14.76 21.54
N HIS A 12 4.59 -16.08 21.60
CA HIS A 12 4.84 -16.92 20.45
C HIS A 12 3.92 -18.13 20.43
N SER A 13 3.49 -18.55 19.25
CA SER A 13 2.99 -19.89 18.96
C SER A 13 4.01 -20.68 18.13
N LYS A 14 3.61 -21.87 17.68
CA LYS A 14 4.43 -22.67 16.76
C LYS A 14 4.72 -21.90 15.46
N ASN A 15 3.73 -21.24 14.89
CA ASN A 15 3.77 -20.67 13.56
C ASN A 15 3.99 -19.14 13.54
N TYR A 16 3.67 -18.43 14.64
CA TYR A 16 3.64 -16.99 14.67
C TYR A 16 4.30 -16.39 15.91
N LYS A 17 4.79 -15.16 15.75
CA LYS A 17 5.14 -14.23 16.81
C LYS A 17 4.05 -13.18 16.91
N TYR A 18 3.59 -12.88 18.11
CA TYR A 18 2.57 -11.90 18.41
C TYR A 18 3.16 -10.73 19.17
N THR A 19 2.80 -9.52 18.78
CA THR A 19 3.17 -8.31 19.49
C THR A 19 1.93 -7.46 19.68
N ILE A 20 1.59 -7.15 20.93
CA ILE A 20 0.60 -6.14 21.28
C ILE A 20 1.37 -4.93 21.76
N LYS A 21 1.21 -3.79 21.14
CA LYS A 21 1.87 -2.56 21.54
C LYS A 21 0.90 -1.38 21.62
N HIS A 22 1.25 -0.42 22.43
CA HIS A 22 0.56 0.85 22.56
C HIS A 22 1.43 1.95 21.93
N GLU A 23 0.86 2.64 20.96
CA GLU A 23 1.49 3.80 20.32
C GLU A 23 0.48 4.92 20.16
N LYS A 24 0.78 6.09 20.75
CA LYS A 24 -0.14 7.25 20.77
C LYS A 24 -1.52 6.82 21.27
N GLU A 25 -2.58 7.09 20.52
CA GLU A 25 -3.97 6.79 20.85
C GLU A 25 -4.46 5.45 20.26
N LYS A 26 -3.56 4.48 20.04
CA LYS A 26 -3.89 3.19 19.43
C LYS A 26 -3.24 2.02 20.13
N LEU A 27 -3.99 0.92 20.22
CA LEU A 27 -3.47 -0.40 20.51
C LEU A 27 -3.24 -1.11 19.17
N ILE A 28 -2.02 -1.58 18.95
CA ILE A 28 -1.61 -2.24 17.71
C ILE A 28 -1.36 -3.71 18.00
N LEU A 29 -2.05 -4.58 17.26
CA LEU A 29 -1.80 -6.01 17.24
C LEU A 29 -1.02 -6.36 15.97
N LEU A 30 0.17 -6.92 16.16
CA LEU A 30 1.03 -7.44 15.09
C LEU A 30 1.16 -8.94 15.22
N VAL A 31 1.06 -9.65 14.11
CA VAL A 31 1.25 -11.10 14.02
C VAL A 31 2.22 -11.37 12.87
N GLU A 32 3.40 -11.86 13.21
CA GLU A 32 4.49 -12.13 12.26
C GLU A 32 4.62 -13.65 12.07
N SER A 33 4.52 -14.13 10.83
CA SER A 33 4.76 -15.55 10.52
C SER A 33 6.22 -15.90 10.75
N LYS A 34 6.49 -17.10 11.29
CA LYS A 34 7.84 -17.64 11.46
C LYS A 34 8.35 -18.38 10.21
N THR A 35 7.45 -18.71 9.29
CA THR A 35 7.75 -19.51 8.10
C THR A 35 7.61 -18.78 6.78
N SER A 36 7.00 -17.59 6.80
CA SER A 36 6.81 -16.73 5.63
C SER A 36 7.07 -15.27 6.01
N SER A 37 7.17 -14.40 5.03
CA SER A 37 7.25 -12.94 5.24
C SER A 37 5.91 -12.29 5.59
N GLU A 38 4.91 -13.09 5.96
CA GLU A 38 3.56 -12.62 6.23
C GLU A 38 3.49 -11.89 7.58
N ILE A 39 2.91 -10.70 7.57
CA ILE A 39 2.62 -9.90 8.76
C ILE A 39 1.14 -9.52 8.72
N LEU A 40 0.43 -9.83 9.80
CA LEU A 40 -0.94 -9.39 10.02
C LEU A 40 -0.90 -8.22 11.01
N THR A 41 -1.70 -7.21 10.78
CA THR A 41 -1.81 -6.09 11.71
C THR A 41 -3.25 -5.66 11.89
N ASN A 42 -3.58 -5.18 13.07
CA ASN A 42 -4.82 -4.46 13.32
C ASN A 42 -4.58 -3.37 14.36
N ASN A 43 -5.29 -2.25 14.20
CA ASN A 43 -5.19 -1.09 15.07
C ASN A 43 -6.55 -0.84 15.71
N TYR A 44 -6.56 -0.67 17.01
CA TYR A 44 -7.76 -0.40 17.79
C TYR A 44 -7.63 0.95 18.50
N SER A 45 -8.57 1.86 18.26
CA SER A 45 -8.79 3.01 19.13
C SER A 45 -9.50 2.58 20.42
N LEU A 46 -9.58 3.46 21.42
CA LEU A 46 -10.36 3.18 22.62
C LEU A 46 -11.84 2.90 22.28
N THR A 47 -12.40 3.66 21.33
CA THR A 47 -13.77 3.46 20.85
C THR A 47 -13.98 2.08 20.24
N ASP A 48 -12.98 1.58 19.48
CA ASP A 48 -13.05 0.24 18.89
C ASP A 48 -12.97 -0.85 19.97
N LEU A 49 -12.11 -0.68 20.99
CA LEU A 49 -12.04 -1.61 22.12
C LEU A 49 -13.34 -1.66 22.90
N ILE A 50 -13.98 -0.50 23.13
CA ILE A 50 -15.29 -0.41 23.81
C ILE A 50 -16.37 -1.15 23.02
N LYS A 51 -16.36 -1.10 21.69
CA LYS A 51 -17.27 -1.89 20.84
C LYS A 51 -17.01 -3.39 20.95
N VAL A 52 -15.73 -3.79 21.03
CA VAL A 52 -15.33 -5.19 21.18
C VAL A 52 -15.78 -5.74 22.52
N SER A 53 -15.62 -4.96 23.60
CA SER A 53 -16.01 -5.39 24.94
C SER A 53 -16.32 -4.23 25.86
N LYS A 54 -17.42 -4.37 26.62
CA LYS A 54 -17.78 -3.44 27.71
C LYS A 54 -16.70 -3.35 28.80
N PHE A 55 -15.78 -4.30 28.86
CA PHE A 55 -14.61 -4.30 29.75
C PHE A 55 -13.78 -3.02 29.65
N PHE A 56 -13.67 -2.44 28.46
CA PHE A 56 -12.89 -1.22 28.23
C PHE A 56 -13.64 0.09 28.52
N ARG A 57 -14.91 0.04 28.92
CA ARG A 57 -15.72 1.25 29.19
C ARG A 57 -15.28 2.05 30.40
N ILE A 58 -14.51 1.44 31.30
CA ILE A 58 -13.99 2.11 32.52
C ILE A 58 -12.69 2.88 32.24
N ASN A 59 -12.13 2.76 31.05
CA ASN A 59 -10.85 3.35 30.69
C ASN A 59 -11.09 4.69 29.97
N ASP A 60 -10.40 5.73 30.41
CA ASP A 60 -10.43 7.05 29.76
C ASP A 60 -9.38 7.17 28.66
N HIS A 61 -8.31 6.34 28.74
CA HIS A 61 -7.21 6.35 27.80
C HIS A 61 -6.85 4.94 27.32
N ILE A 62 -6.36 4.86 26.07
CA ILE A 62 -5.93 3.59 25.46
C ILE A 62 -4.78 2.94 26.23
N SER A 63 -3.95 3.73 26.91
CA SER A 63 -2.85 3.25 27.75
C SER A 63 -3.34 2.44 28.96
N GLU A 64 -4.51 2.72 29.48
CA GLU A 64 -5.14 1.97 30.55
C GLU A 64 -5.62 0.60 30.04
N SER A 65 -6.27 0.61 28.88
CA SER A 65 -6.64 -0.63 28.18
C SER A 65 -5.43 -1.53 27.92
N PHE A 66 -4.29 -0.95 27.57
CA PHE A 66 -3.04 -1.70 27.38
C PHE A 66 -2.54 -2.33 28.69
N LYS A 67 -2.58 -1.60 29.80
CA LYS A 67 -2.19 -2.13 31.13
C LYS A 67 -3.08 -3.31 31.56
N GLU A 68 -4.38 -3.23 31.31
CA GLU A 68 -5.31 -4.34 31.61
C GLU A 68 -5.00 -5.56 30.75
N ILE A 69 -4.70 -5.39 29.47
CA ILE A 69 -4.27 -6.48 28.59
C ILE A 69 -2.92 -7.06 29.05
N GLU A 70 -1.98 -6.23 29.48
CA GLU A 70 -0.69 -6.66 30.03
C GLU A 70 -0.89 -7.54 31.29
N LYS A 71 -1.82 -7.18 32.15
CA LYS A 71 -2.19 -7.96 33.34
C LYS A 71 -2.75 -9.34 32.93
N LEU A 72 -3.71 -9.36 31.98
CA LEU A 72 -4.27 -10.63 31.48
C LEU A 72 -3.21 -11.52 30.84
N TYR A 73 -2.21 -10.93 30.18
CA TYR A 73 -1.06 -11.68 29.65
C TYR A 73 -0.22 -12.30 30.78
N LYS A 74 0.15 -11.54 31.80
CA LYS A 74 0.90 -12.03 32.98
C LYS A 74 0.16 -13.15 33.72
N ASP A 75 -1.16 -13.05 33.78
CA ASP A 75 -2.04 -14.06 34.39
C ASP A 75 -2.31 -15.28 33.50
N LYS A 76 -1.66 -15.38 32.34
CA LYS A 76 -1.84 -16.46 31.34
C LYS A 76 -3.29 -16.62 30.85
N LYS A 77 -4.04 -15.52 30.79
CA LYS A 77 -5.47 -15.47 30.39
C LYS A 77 -5.67 -15.11 28.92
N ILE A 78 -4.62 -15.22 28.11
CA ILE A 78 -4.67 -15.00 26.67
C ILE A 78 -4.45 -16.33 25.96
N SER A 79 -5.36 -16.68 25.06
CA SER A 79 -5.22 -17.81 24.14
C SER A 79 -5.33 -17.35 22.69
N VAL A 80 -4.71 -18.10 21.79
CA VAL A 80 -4.68 -17.78 20.36
C VAL A 80 -5.47 -18.82 19.61
N LYS A 81 -6.33 -18.38 18.68
CA LYS A 81 -6.98 -19.20 17.67
C LYS A 81 -6.51 -18.75 16.30
N GLU A 82 -5.84 -19.62 15.57
CA GLU A 82 -5.39 -19.37 14.20
C GLU A 82 -6.46 -19.89 13.23
N GLU A 83 -6.89 -19.06 12.29
CA GLU A 83 -7.83 -19.37 11.21
C GLU A 83 -7.14 -19.11 9.87
N ASN A 84 -7.70 -19.57 8.74
CA ASN A 84 -7.08 -19.42 7.42
C ASN A 84 -6.74 -17.97 7.06
N ASP A 85 -7.64 -17.02 7.39
CA ASP A 85 -7.52 -15.62 7.03
C ASP A 85 -7.45 -14.67 8.23
N SER A 86 -7.29 -15.20 9.44
CA SER A 86 -7.25 -14.37 10.63
C SER A 86 -6.61 -15.07 11.83
N VAL A 87 -6.11 -14.26 12.73
CA VAL A 87 -5.69 -14.69 14.06
C VAL A 87 -6.58 -14.01 15.08
N ILE A 88 -7.10 -14.77 16.02
CA ILE A 88 -7.97 -14.28 17.08
C ILE A 88 -7.25 -14.46 18.41
N LEU A 89 -7.01 -13.37 19.12
CA LEU A 89 -6.57 -13.39 20.50
C LEU A 89 -7.79 -13.39 21.41
N ASN A 90 -7.99 -14.46 22.14
CA ASN A 90 -9.07 -14.61 23.11
C ASN A 90 -8.56 -14.30 24.51
N PHE A 91 -9.25 -13.40 25.19
CA PHE A 91 -8.95 -12.95 26.55
C PHE A 91 -10.03 -13.50 27.50
N THR A 92 -9.61 -14.18 28.55
CA THR A 92 -10.51 -14.67 29.59
C THR A 92 -10.46 -13.72 30.79
N ILE A 93 -11.62 -13.24 31.25
CA ILE A 93 -11.74 -12.31 32.38
C ILE A 93 -12.58 -12.98 33.45
N ASN A 94 -12.21 -12.80 34.71
CA ASN A 94 -12.98 -13.33 35.85
C ASN A 94 -14.11 -12.37 36.29
N LEU A 95 -14.89 -11.85 35.34
CA LEU A 95 -16.05 -11.03 35.60
C LEU A 95 -17.31 -11.78 35.17
N ALA A 96 -18.26 -11.94 36.07
CA ALA A 96 -19.48 -12.72 35.82
C ALA A 96 -20.29 -12.22 34.62
N THR A 97 -20.26 -10.92 34.35
CA THR A 97 -21.01 -10.28 33.26
C THR A 97 -20.26 -10.20 31.94
N ILE A 98 -18.94 -10.38 31.92
CA ILE A 98 -18.09 -10.29 30.72
C ILE A 98 -16.97 -11.34 30.85
N PRO A 99 -17.26 -12.62 30.58
CA PRO A 99 -16.28 -13.69 30.84
C PRO A 99 -15.15 -13.74 29.81
N LYS A 100 -15.37 -13.22 28.61
CA LYS A 100 -14.40 -13.29 27.49
C LYS A 100 -14.57 -12.10 26.54
N PHE A 101 -13.47 -11.71 25.90
CA PHE A 101 -13.48 -10.87 24.69
C PHE A 101 -12.40 -11.34 23.73
N SER A 102 -12.47 -10.91 22.47
CA SER A 102 -11.51 -11.31 21.45
C SER A 102 -11.07 -10.12 20.63
N LEU A 103 -9.75 -10.00 20.39
CA LEU A 103 -9.19 -9.10 19.41
C LEU A 103 -8.82 -9.90 18.17
N LYS A 104 -9.32 -9.47 17.03
CA LYS A 104 -9.11 -10.15 15.75
C LYS A 104 -8.08 -9.39 14.92
N CYS A 105 -7.03 -10.09 14.52
CA CYS A 105 -6.13 -9.64 13.46
C CYS A 105 -6.52 -10.42 12.22
N VAL A 106 -7.11 -9.74 11.26
CA VAL A 106 -7.46 -10.33 9.97
C VAL A 106 -6.18 -10.27 9.13
N LYS A 107 -5.93 -11.30 8.32
CA LYS A 107 -5.09 -11.11 7.18
C LYS A 107 -5.66 -9.89 6.46
N GLU A 108 -5.00 -8.72 6.57
CA GLU A 108 -5.17 -7.76 5.52
C GLU A 108 -4.84 -8.58 4.29
N LYS A 109 -5.85 -8.89 3.47
CA LYS A 109 -5.58 -9.25 2.10
C LYS A 109 -4.68 -8.12 1.69
N ASN A 110 -3.38 -8.41 1.57
CA ASN A 110 -2.54 -7.54 0.79
C ASN A 110 -3.30 -7.53 -0.52
N ASP A 111 -4.02 -6.43 -0.80
CA ASP A 111 -4.69 -6.21 -2.06
C ASP A 111 -3.62 -5.99 -3.13
N PHE A 112 -2.61 -6.86 -3.08
CA PHE A 112 -1.53 -6.93 -4.00
C PHE A 112 -2.10 -7.35 -5.34
N PHE A 113 -2.38 -6.36 -6.22
CA PHE A 113 -2.55 -6.58 -7.65
C PHE A 113 -3.58 -7.67 -7.98
N LEU A 114 -4.83 -7.47 -7.52
CA LEU A 114 -5.81 -8.55 -7.43
C LEU A 114 -6.14 -9.24 -8.76
N ASP A 115 -6.07 -8.55 -9.89
CA ASP A 115 -6.58 -9.13 -11.14
C ASP A 115 -5.70 -8.87 -12.38
N LEU A 116 -4.70 -7.99 -12.30
CA LEU A 116 -3.94 -7.59 -13.50
C LEU A 116 -2.68 -8.39 -13.71
N ILE A 117 -2.14 -9.03 -12.68
CA ILE A 117 -0.83 -9.69 -12.73
C ILE A 117 -0.80 -11.04 -12.02
N THR A 118 0.18 -11.88 -12.41
CA THR A 118 0.42 -13.20 -11.84
C THR A 118 1.17 -13.11 -10.50
N GLU A 119 1.21 -14.21 -9.74
CA GLU A 119 1.97 -14.30 -8.50
C GLU A 119 3.50 -14.10 -8.70
N GLU A 120 4.03 -14.49 -9.85
CA GLU A 120 5.44 -14.23 -10.19
C GLU A 120 5.68 -12.73 -10.42
N GLU A 121 4.77 -12.08 -11.13
CA GLU A 121 4.84 -10.63 -11.38
C GLU A 121 4.66 -9.83 -10.08
N LYS A 122 3.85 -10.30 -9.13
CA LYS A 122 3.73 -9.71 -7.78
C LYS A 122 5.05 -9.77 -7.02
N LYS A 123 5.71 -10.93 -7.02
CA LYS A 123 7.03 -11.08 -6.37
C LYS A 123 8.06 -10.14 -6.98
N LEU A 124 8.05 -10.01 -8.30
CA LEU A 124 8.95 -9.11 -9.02
C LEU A 124 8.69 -7.64 -8.66
N LEU A 125 7.43 -7.20 -8.61
CA LEU A 125 7.09 -5.85 -8.17
C LEU A 125 7.49 -5.60 -6.71
N GLN A 126 7.32 -6.59 -5.84
CA GLN A 126 7.77 -6.51 -4.45
C GLN A 126 9.30 -6.31 -4.35
N GLU A 127 10.07 -6.95 -5.22
CA GLU A 127 11.52 -6.71 -5.30
C GLU A 127 11.84 -5.30 -5.79
N PHE A 128 11.06 -4.75 -6.72
CA PHE A 128 11.27 -3.40 -7.25
C PHE A 128 10.99 -2.29 -6.23
N ILE A 129 9.94 -2.42 -5.43
CA ILE A 129 9.57 -1.44 -4.40
C ILE A 129 10.32 -1.62 -3.08
N GLY A 130 10.88 -2.81 -2.83
CA GLY A 130 11.51 -3.22 -1.58
C GLY A 130 10.70 -4.29 -0.84
N LYS A 131 11.38 -5.32 -0.32
CA LYS A 131 10.75 -6.50 0.29
C LYS A 131 9.98 -6.19 1.58
N ASP A 132 10.32 -5.12 2.27
CA ASP A 132 9.71 -4.62 3.50
C ASP A 132 8.50 -3.71 3.25
N LYS A 133 8.31 -3.26 2.01
CA LYS A 133 7.23 -2.36 1.64
C LYS A 133 5.90 -3.09 1.51
N ARG A 134 4.83 -2.41 1.90
CA ARG A 134 3.45 -2.86 1.71
C ARG A 134 2.74 -1.96 0.71
N VAL A 135 1.71 -2.48 0.08
CA VAL A 135 0.86 -1.71 -0.83
C VAL A 135 -0.61 -1.88 -0.46
N LYS A 136 -1.39 -0.85 -0.73
CA LYS A 136 -2.85 -0.85 -0.56
C LYS A 136 -3.48 -0.21 -1.77
N LEU A 137 -4.46 -0.87 -2.36
CA LEU A 137 -5.20 -0.34 -3.51
C LEU A 137 -5.90 0.97 -3.14
N LEU A 138 -5.62 2.03 -3.90
CA LEU A 138 -6.30 3.32 -3.80
C LEU A 138 -7.35 3.48 -4.90
N TYR A 139 -7.02 3.04 -6.12
CA TYR A 139 -7.81 3.29 -7.31
C TYR A 139 -7.67 2.16 -8.32
N LYS A 140 -8.78 1.85 -9.01
CA LYS A 140 -8.85 0.93 -10.13
C LYS A 140 -9.80 1.50 -11.19
N ALA A 141 -9.32 1.69 -12.42
CA ALA A 141 -10.08 2.37 -13.48
C ALA A 141 -11.41 1.67 -13.81
N SER A 142 -11.42 0.35 -13.88
CA SER A 142 -12.63 -0.43 -14.15
C SER A 142 -13.69 -0.34 -13.05
N LYS A 143 -13.30 0.04 -11.83
CA LYS A 143 -14.19 0.14 -10.66
C LYS A 143 -14.59 1.57 -10.35
N ASP A 144 -13.61 2.48 -10.36
CA ASP A 144 -13.76 3.85 -9.88
C ASP A 144 -14.05 4.84 -11.03
N GLY A 145 -13.91 4.38 -12.30
CA GLY A 145 -14.02 5.19 -13.51
C GLY A 145 -12.66 5.59 -14.06
N ASP A 146 -12.57 5.81 -15.38
CA ASP A 146 -11.34 6.01 -16.15
C ASP A 146 -11.00 7.48 -16.47
N LYS A 147 -11.66 8.42 -15.78
CA LYS A 147 -11.42 9.86 -15.91
C LYS A 147 -10.34 10.34 -14.93
N ALA A 148 -9.65 11.42 -15.32
CA ALA A 148 -8.70 12.11 -14.46
C ALA A 148 -9.31 12.50 -13.10
N ASP A 149 -10.56 12.94 -13.08
CA ASP A 149 -11.30 13.29 -11.84
C ASP A 149 -11.35 12.13 -10.87
N ASN A 150 -11.63 10.91 -11.38
CA ASN A 150 -11.71 9.71 -10.54
C ASN A 150 -10.34 9.34 -9.97
N PHE A 151 -9.28 9.45 -10.78
CA PHE A 151 -7.90 9.24 -10.33
C PHE A 151 -7.51 10.21 -9.21
N TYR A 152 -7.69 11.52 -9.41
CA TYR A 152 -7.33 12.51 -8.39
C TYR A 152 -8.17 12.38 -7.13
N ALA A 153 -9.47 12.12 -7.23
CA ALA A 153 -10.34 11.91 -6.08
C ALA A 153 -9.85 10.78 -5.15
N LYS A 154 -9.15 9.79 -5.68
CA LYS A 154 -8.65 8.63 -4.93
C LYS A 154 -7.17 8.72 -4.55
N CYS A 155 -6.35 9.32 -5.41
CA CYS A 155 -4.88 9.25 -5.31
C CYS A 155 -4.23 10.55 -4.85
N GLU A 156 -4.95 11.69 -4.91
CA GLU A 156 -4.39 12.99 -4.51
C GLU A 156 -4.01 12.98 -3.02
N ASN A 157 -2.82 13.49 -2.71
CA ASN A 157 -2.28 13.60 -1.34
C ASN A 157 -2.16 12.25 -0.58
N LYS A 158 -2.00 11.13 -1.30
CA LYS A 158 -1.91 9.79 -0.68
C LYS A 158 -0.48 9.28 -0.44
N GLY A 159 0.54 10.15 -0.67
CA GLY A 159 1.96 9.81 -0.45
C GLY A 159 2.55 8.92 -1.54
N PRO A 160 3.57 8.11 -1.25
CA PRO A 160 4.19 7.25 -2.23
C PRO A 160 3.18 6.32 -2.90
N THR A 161 3.27 6.21 -4.23
CA THR A 161 2.35 5.36 -4.99
C THR A 161 3.05 4.53 -6.05
N LEU A 162 2.47 3.37 -6.33
CA LEU A 162 2.81 2.52 -7.45
C LEU A 162 1.62 2.47 -8.42
N THR A 163 1.85 2.83 -9.67
CA THR A 163 0.87 2.71 -10.77
C THR A 163 1.16 1.46 -11.56
N LEU A 164 0.15 0.64 -11.83
CA LEU A 164 0.22 -0.54 -12.70
C LEU A 164 -0.80 -0.41 -13.82
N ILE A 165 -0.34 -0.52 -15.07
CA ILE A 165 -1.14 -0.38 -16.29
C ILE A 165 -1.17 -1.71 -17.01
N LEU A 166 -2.36 -2.15 -17.40
CA LEU A 166 -2.60 -3.22 -18.36
C LEU A 166 -3.22 -2.63 -19.63
N THR A 167 -2.56 -2.81 -20.77
CA THR A 167 -3.07 -2.36 -22.07
C THR A 167 -3.91 -3.44 -22.76
N ASN A 168 -4.69 -3.05 -23.77
CA ASN A 168 -5.44 -4.00 -24.61
C ASN A 168 -4.51 -5.02 -25.30
N ASN A 169 -3.27 -4.63 -25.60
CA ASN A 169 -2.24 -5.50 -26.18
C ASN A 169 -1.51 -6.35 -25.13
N GLN A 170 -2.08 -6.52 -23.94
CA GLN A 170 -1.53 -7.31 -22.83
C GLN A 170 -0.13 -6.86 -22.38
N ARG A 171 0.21 -5.58 -22.56
CA ARG A 171 1.42 -5.01 -21.99
C ARG A 171 1.15 -4.57 -20.55
N LYS A 172 2.08 -4.90 -19.66
CA LYS A 172 2.02 -4.61 -18.24
C LYS A 172 3.24 -3.80 -17.86
N PHE A 173 3.02 -2.55 -17.51
CA PHE A 173 4.07 -1.63 -17.09
C PHE A 173 3.51 -0.57 -16.12
N GLY A 174 4.38 0.27 -15.61
CA GLY A 174 3.96 1.33 -14.71
C GLY A 174 5.12 2.08 -14.11
N GLY A 175 4.86 2.76 -12.99
CA GLY A 175 5.87 3.56 -12.32
C GLY A 175 5.60 3.73 -10.83
N TYR A 176 6.66 3.97 -10.09
CA TYR A 176 6.65 4.32 -8.67
C TYR A 176 7.09 5.77 -8.52
N THR A 177 6.41 6.49 -7.63
CA THR A 177 6.83 7.81 -7.15
C THR A 177 6.75 7.87 -5.63
N SER A 178 7.74 8.52 -5.01
CA SER A 178 7.71 8.83 -3.58
C SER A 178 6.87 10.08 -3.26
N LEU A 179 6.44 10.81 -4.27
CA LEU A 179 5.65 12.02 -4.14
C LEU A 179 4.16 11.73 -4.02
N SER A 180 3.44 12.65 -3.42
CA SER A 180 1.99 12.69 -3.50
C SER A 180 1.54 13.32 -4.81
N TRP A 181 0.57 12.71 -5.48
CA TRP A 181 -0.12 13.35 -6.60
C TRP A 181 -0.82 14.63 -6.12
N LYS A 182 -0.69 15.68 -6.92
CA LYS A 182 -1.36 16.98 -6.71
C LYS A 182 -1.94 17.45 -8.03
N ARG A 183 -3.23 17.71 -8.06
CA ARG A 183 -3.88 18.20 -9.28
C ARG A 183 -3.45 19.62 -9.57
N PRO A 184 -2.85 19.93 -10.74
CA PRO A 184 -2.54 21.30 -11.12
C PRO A 184 -3.81 22.14 -11.27
N VAL A 185 -3.72 23.42 -10.91
CA VAL A 185 -4.83 24.37 -11.09
C VAL A 185 -4.95 24.77 -12.56
N ASN A 186 -3.81 25.01 -13.21
CA ASN A 186 -3.72 25.38 -14.62
C ASN A 186 -3.63 24.14 -15.52
N ASP A 187 -3.85 24.34 -16.82
CA ASP A 187 -3.79 23.24 -17.80
C ASP A 187 -2.37 22.85 -18.18
N ASP A 188 -1.38 23.71 -17.89
CA ASP A 188 0.04 23.39 -18.12
C ASP A 188 0.52 22.25 -17.24
N PRO A 189 1.33 21.32 -17.79
CA PRO A 189 1.92 20.23 -17.04
C PRO A 189 2.95 20.75 -16.02
N VAL A 190 2.93 20.18 -14.82
CA VAL A 190 3.89 20.50 -13.75
C VAL A 190 4.82 19.32 -13.55
N TYR A 191 6.12 19.57 -13.68
CA TYR A 191 7.15 18.56 -13.50
C TYR A 191 7.72 18.59 -12.10
N TYR A 192 8.04 17.40 -11.58
CA TYR A 192 8.60 17.22 -10.25
C TYR A 192 9.81 16.30 -10.29
N LYS A 193 10.84 16.71 -9.56
CA LYS A 193 11.97 15.86 -9.23
C LYS A 193 11.56 14.83 -8.19
N ASP A 194 11.96 13.58 -8.42
CA ASP A 194 11.80 12.49 -7.46
C ASP A 194 12.94 11.47 -7.66
N GLU A 195 13.98 11.55 -6.84
CA GLU A 195 15.17 10.69 -6.92
C GLU A 195 14.86 9.20 -6.70
N ASN A 196 13.72 8.90 -6.08
CA ASN A 196 13.27 7.53 -5.80
C ASN A 196 12.37 6.98 -6.90
N ALA A 197 11.94 7.82 -7.85
CA ALA A 197 11.04 7.39 -8.91
C ALA A 197 11.72 6.38 -9.84
N PHE A 198 10.94 5.41 -10.27
CA PHE A 198 11.32 4.47 -11.32
C PHE A 198 10.11 4.08 -12.15
N ILE A 199 10.35 3.59 -13.35
CA ILE A 199 9.33 2.93 -14.14
C ILE A 199 9.72 1.47 -14.36
N PHE A 200 8.76 0.63 -14.75
CA PHE A 200 9.00 -0.81 -14.94
C PHE A 200 8.19 -1.38 -16.10
N CYS A 201 8.65 -2.50 -16.63
CA CYS A 201 7.94 -3.31 -17.61
C CYS A 201 7.95 -4.78 -17.16
N LEU A 202 6.78 -5.32 -16.78
CA LEU A 202 6.66 -6.69 -16.29
C LEU A 202 6.91 -7.72 -17.40
N ASN A 203 6.44 -7.43 -18.62
CA ASN A 203 6.70 -8.30 -19.76
C ASN A 203 8.21 -8.48 -20.07
N LYS A 204 9.03 -7.52 -19.64
CA LYS A 204 10.50 -7.57 -19.76
C LYS A 204 11.19 -7.94 -18.46
N LYS A 205 10.45 -8.04 -17.36
CA LYS A 205 10.96 -8.27 -15.99
C LYS A 205 12.02 -7.23 -15.59
N LYS A 206 11.83 -5.96 -15.99
CA LYS A 206 12.82 -4.89 -15.81
C LYS A 206 12.26 -3.69 -15.05
N LYS A 207 13.13 -3.15 -14.19
CA LYS A 207 13.02 -1.85 -13.54
C LYS A 207 13.97 -0.87 -14.21
N TYR A 208 13.51 0.35 -14.47
CA TYR A 208 14.28 1.41 -15.10
C TYR A 208 14.38 2.61 -14.16
N ASN A 209 15.58 2.88 -13.71
CA ASN A 209 15.87 4.05 -12.89
C ASN A 209 16.03 5.31 -13.76
N LEU A 210 16.08 6.46 -13.10
CA LEU A 210 16.35 7.74 -13.75
C LEU A 210 17.69 7.74 -14.47
N ARG A 211 17.76 8.51 -15.54
CA ARG A 211 19.01 8.84 -16.22
C ARG A 211 19.90 9.69 -15.33
N ASN A 212 21.18 9.81 -15.66
CA ASN A 212 22.14 10.52 -14.82
C ASN A 212 22.11 12.03 -15.08
N GLU A 213 21.61 12.47 -16.22
CA GLU A 213 21.55 13.87 -16.61
C GLU A 213 20.58 14.64 -15.69
N GLN A 214 21.08 15.74 -15.11
CA GLN A 214 20.37 16.50 -14.07
C GLN A 214 19.05 17.08 -14.61
N ASP A 215 19.03 17.64 -15.81
CA ASP A 215 17.84 18.20 -16.45
C ASP A 215 16.72 17.16 -16.65
N ARG A 216 17.11 15.89 -16.83
CA ARG A 216 16.16 14.78 -16.95
C ARG A 216 15.57 14.38 -15.60
N ARG A 217 16.41 14.36 -14.56
CA ARG A 217 16.00 13.97 -13.20
C ARG A 217 15.01 14.96 -12.57
N GLU A 218 15.11 16.25 -12.91
CA GLU A 218 14.15 17.28 -12.49
C GLU A 218 12.73 17.03 -13.01
N LYS A 219 12.57 16.15 -14.00
CA LYS A 219 11.30 15.82 -14.66
C LYS A 219 10.90 14.37 -14.47
N ALA A 220 11.14 13.81 -13.27
CA ALA A 220 10.84 12.41 -12.99
C ALA A 220 9.34 12.10 -13.06
N VAL A 221 8.51 12.99 -12.54
CA VAL A 221 7.05 12.84 -12.52
C VAL A 221 6.42 14.07 -13.16
N CYS A 222 5.37 13.85 -13.92
CA CYS A 222 4.58 14.94 -14.51
C CYS A 222 3.13 14.87 -13.99
N MET A 223 2.60 15.99 -13.57
CA MET A 223 1.21 16.11 -13.12
C MET A 223 0.42 16.98 -14.09
N TYR A 224 -0.68 16.46 -14.57
CA TYR A 224 -1.61 17.12 -15.48
C TYR A 224 -2.95 17.34 -14.80
N LYS A 225 -3.61 18.47 -15.12
CA LYS A 225 -4.95 18.75 -14.61
C LYS A 225 -5.99 17.74 -15.09
N ASN A 226 -5.89 17.34 -16.37
CA ASN A 226 -6.92 16.59 -17.09
C ASN A 226 -6.46 15.19 -17.53
N ASN A 227 -5.35 14.67 -17.00
CA ASN A 227 -4.86 13.33 -17.29
C ASN A 227 -4.60 12.54 -15.99
N GLY A 228 -4.44 11.26 -16.10
CA GLY A 228 -4.02 10.37 -15.02
C GLY A 228 -2.49 10.42 -14.79
N PRO A 229 -1.90 9.37 -14.23
CA PRO A 229 -0.49 9.35 -13.88
C PRO A 229 0.41 9.47 -15.11
N ALA A 230 1.47 10.29 -14.96
CA ALA A 230 2.48 10.49 -15.98
C ALA A 230 3.89 10.52 -15.39
N PHE A 231 4.84 9.93 -16.10
CA PHE A 231 6.23 9.83 -15.70
C PHE A 231 7.15 10.29 -16.82
N GLY A 232 8.17 11.09 -16.45
CA GLY A 232 9.18 11.59 -17.35
C GLY A 232 8.85 12.91 -18.05
N GLY A 233 9.88 13.68 -18.39
CA GLY A 233 9.76 15.01 -18.98
C GLY A 233 9.20 15.03 -20.39
N GLY A 234 9.37 13.95 -21.16
CA GLY A 234 8.76 13.77 -22.49
C GLY A 234 7.59 12.79 -22.43
N ASN A 235 7.09 12.51 -21.24
CA ASN A 235 6.16 11.44 -20.93
C ASN A 235 6.71 10.09 -21.38
N ASP A 236 7.70 9.54 -20.63
CA ASP A 236 8.10 8.16 -20.82
C ASP A 236 6.87 7.24 -20.83
N PHE A 237 5.83 7.62 -20.06
CA PHE A 237 4.44 7.28 -20.33
C PHE A 237 3.46 8.28 -19.69
N VAL A 238 2.25 8.36 -20.25
CA VAL A 238 1.12 9.12 -19.70
C VAL A 238 -0.19 8.37 -19.94
N VAL A 239 -1.05 8.36 -18.91
CA VAL A 239 -2.42 7.86 -18.99
C VAL A 239 -3.35 9.03 -19.24
N PHE A 240 -4.03 9.05 -20.38
CA PHE A 240 -4.97 10.11 -20.75
C PHE A 240 -6.34 9.93 -20.09
N ASN A 241 -7.12 11.00 -20.10
CA ASN A 241 -8.51 10.99 -19.67
C ASN A 241 -9.34 10.02 -20.52
N GLU A 242 -10.26 9.28 -19.89
CA GLU A 242 -11.09 8.25 -20.55
C GLU A 242 -10.25 7.17 -21.25
N CYS A 243 -9.16 6.77 -20.62
CA CYS A 243 -8.10 5.93 -21.19
C CYS A 243 -8.56 4.52 -21.61
N CYS A 244 -9.66 4.02 -21.06
CA CYS A 244 -10.24 2.73 -21.44
C CYS A 244 -11.08 2.80 -22.72
N LYS A 245 -11.45 4.02 -23.16
CA LYS A 245 -12.31 4.26 -24.32
C LYS A 245 -11.56 4.76 -25.55
N ASN A 246 -10.31 5.21 -25.39
CA ASN A 246 -9.52 5.79 -26.47
C ASN A 246 -8.07 5.31 -26.42
N SER A 247 -7.32 5.58 -27.47
CA SER A 247 -5.89 5.25 -27.60
C SER A 247 -5.00 6.50 -27.51
N ASN A 248 -5.39 7.51 -26.73
CA ASN A 248 -4.63 8.76 -26.59
C ASN A 248 -3.47 8.64 -25.61
N SER A 249 -3.53 7.65 -24.72
CA SER A 249 -2.39 7.33 -23.84
C SER A 249 -1.18 6.91 -24.66
N TYR A 250 0.01 7.36 -24.26
CA TYR A 250 1.21 7.05 -25.01
C TYR A 250 2.46 6.81 -24.15
N SER A 251 3.48 6.19 -24.77
CA SER A 251 4.80 6.00 -24.21
C SER A 251 5.83 6.56 -25.17
N ASN A 252 6.56 7.60 -24.72
CA ASN A 252 7.60 8.28 -25.50
C ASN A 252 8.99 8.08 -24.87
N CYS A 253 9.23 6.89 -24.36
CA CYS A 253 10.54 6.55 -23.80
C CYS A 253 11.60 6.29 -24.92
N PRO A 254 12.90 6.51 -24.63
CA PRO A 254 13.48 6.96 -23.37
C PRO A 254 13.63 8.48 -23.31
N TYR A 255 13.06 9.12 -22.31
CA TYR A 255 13.35 10.54 -22.07
C TYR A 255 14.03 10.74 -20.71
N THR A 256 13.35 10.42 -19.62
CA THR A 256 13.85 10.58 -18.27
C THR A 256 14.41 9.30 -17.68
N TYR A 257 13.88 8.15 -18.08
CA TYR A 257 14.27 6.86 -17.55
C TYR A 257 15.19 6.07 -18.51
N LYS A 258 16.01 5.16 -17.95
CA LYS A 258 16.99 4.33 -18.70
C LYS A 258 16.30 3.19 -19.47
N THR A 259 15.29 3.51 -20.29
CA THR A 259 14.56 2.55 -21.13
C THR A 259 15.13 2.47 -22.54
N VAL A 260 14.60 1.56 -23.34
CA VAL A 260 14.76 1.51 -24.79
C VAL A 260 13.50 2.11 -25.44
N ARG A 261 13.65 2.59 -26.68
CA ARG A 261 12.57 3.27 -27.41
C ARG A 261 11.29 2.43 -27.40
N ASN A 262 10.21 3.01 -26.86
CA ASN A 262 8.86 2.44 -26.77
C ASN A 262 8.79 1.03 -26.15
N GLU A 263 9.79 0.63 -25.33
CA GLU A 263 9.88 -0.72 -24.75
C GLU A 263 8.70 -1.04 -23.84
N LEU A 264 8.16 -0.07 -23.14
CA LEU A 264 7.04 -0.26 -22.21
C LEU A 264 5.82 -0.84 -22.93
N ASN A 265 5.48 -0.28 -24.09
CA ASN A 265 4.32 -0.69 -24.88
C ASN A 265 4.70 -1.59 -26.09
N GLY A 266 5.80 -2.32 -25.99
CA GLY A 266 6.19 -3.31 -27.02
C GLY A 266 6.51 -2.72 -28.40
N GLY A 267 7.06 -1.52 -28.46
CA GLY A 267 7.46 -0.83 -29.69
C GLY A 267 6.44 0.21 -30.19
N ASN A 268 5.21 0.18 -29.71
CA ASN A 268 4.16 1.12 -30.12
C ASN A 268 4.20 2.40 -29.30
N TYR A 269 3.93 3.54 -29.94
CA TYR A 269 3.83 4.84 -29.26
C TYR A 269 2.53 4.94 -28.48
N ASN A 270 1.38 4.84 -29.14
CA ASN A 270 0.07 4.95 -28.50
C ASN A 270 -0.41 3.60 -27.92
N PHE A 271 -1.24 3.67 -26.88
CA PHE A 271 -1.93 2.51 -26.33
C PHE A 271 -3.31 2.87 -25.79
N GLN A 272 -4.19 1.89 -25.83
CA GLN A 272 -5.44 1.93 -25.07
C GLN A 272 -5.27 1.14 -23.78
N VAL A 273 -5.68 1.73 -22.68
CA VAL A 273 -5.67 1.07 -21.38
C VAL A 273 -6.84 0.10 -21.29
N LYS A 274 -6.57 -1.15 -20.93
CA LYS A 274 -7.61 -2.12 -20.59
C LYS A 274 -8.08 -1.90 -19.16
N ASP A 275 -7.14 -1.70 -18.24
CA ASP A 275 -7.37 -1.31 -16.85
C ASP A 275 -6.08 -0.75 -16.25
N TYR A 276 -6.17 0.08 -15.21
CA TYR A 276 -5.01 0.45 -14.41
C TYR A 276 -5.35 0.61 -12.94
N GLU A 277 -4.37 0.35 -12.12
CA GLU A 277 -4.47 0.38 -10.67
C GLU A 277 -3.41 1.31 -10.08
N VAL A 278 -3.76 1.99 -9.00
CA VAL A 278 -2.81 2.80 -8.21
C VAL A 278 -2.85 2.34 -6.76
N TYR A 279 -1.69 2.09 -6.21
CA TYR A 279 -1.51 1.60 -4.86
C TYR A 279 -0.72 2.61 -4.03
N SER A 280 -1.12 2.87 -2.78
CA SER A 280 -0.22 3.50 -1.81
C SER A 280 0.86 2.52 -1.42
N VAL A 281 2.09 3.02 -1.18
CA VAL A 281 3.25 2.24 -0.74
C VAL A 281 3.71 2.76 0.62
N PHE A 282 3.88 1.86 1.62
CA PHE A 282 4.23 2.23 3.00
C PHE A 282 5.11 1.20 3.70
#